data_599760615812d735bd7f2103488e200c
#
_entry.id   599760615812d735bd7f2103488e200c
#
_cell.length_a   1.000
_cell.length_b   1.000
_cell.length_c   1.000
_cell.angle_alpha   90.00
_cell.angle_beta   90.00
_cell.angle_gamma   90.00
#
_symmetry.space_group_name_H-M   'P 1'
#
loop_
_entity.id
_entity.type
_entity.pdbx_description
1 polymer ?
#
loop_
_entity_poly.entity_id
_entity_poly.type
_entity_poly.pdbx_seq_one_letter_code
_entity_poly.pdbx_strand_id
1 'polypeptide(L)'
;MSPENTVEAFENAINIGVDMIELDVRRTADNKIVVIHDKTLDRTTNGSGVVCEMTASQVAELDAGYNWTNDGGETFPYRAKGLSVPNLTDALATYPEFRFNIEIKDSDAAIAPLVCDLIREHEMEDRVLLASQHTSVIRQCRRILPEVLTSAGEREVVFFYFTRLICLSAVRHDGYHALQVPMWRYGIRVVTRSFVDAAHKCGLHVHVWTVNPRDKMRYLIEAGVDGIVTDYPKELSQLLD
;
A
#
# COMPACT_ATOMS: atom_id res chain seq x y z
N MET A 1 1.85 12.50 13.09
CA MET A 1 1.01 11.71 12.15
C MET A 1 0.02 12.63 11.46
N SER A 2 -0.35 12.31 10.24
CA SER A 2 -1.33 13.04 9.41
C SER A 2 -2.43 12.08 8.97
N PRO A 3 -3.57 12.59 8.47
CA PRO A 3 -4.62 11.74 7.92
C PRO A 3 -4.09 10.84 6.79
N GLU A 4 -4.40 9.55 6.86
CA GLU A 4 -3.99 8.56 5.86
C GLU A 4 -4.46 8.93 4.45
N ASN A 5 -3.69 8.52 3.43
CA ASN A 5 -4.07 8.69 2.03
C ASN A 5 -4.37 10.16 1.62
N THR A 6 -3.63 11.12 2.20
CA THR A 6 -3.73 12.55 1.89
C THR A 6 -2.39 13.12 1.44
N VAL A 7 -2.42 14.21 0.69
CA VAL A 7 -1.21 14.96 0.27
C VAL A 7 -0.39 15.39 1.49
N GLU A 8 -1.04 15.84 2.57
CA GLU A 8 -0.39 16.18 3.84
C GLU A 8 0.42 15.01 4.44
N ALA A 9 -0.13 13.76 4.36
CA ALA A 9 0.58 12.58 4.83
C ALA A 9 1.80 12.27 3.95
N PHE A 10 1.66 12.43 2.63
CA PHE A 10 2.75 12.21 1.68
C PHE A 10 3.89 13.20 1.89
N GLU A 11 3.59 14.50 2.02
CA GLU A 11 4.59 15.54 2.28
C GLU A 11 5.32 15.30 3.60
N ASN A 12 4.58 14.93 4.66
CA ASN A 12 5.18 14.61 5.94
C ASN A 12 6.11 13.40 5.87
N ALA A 13 5.73 12.35 5.13
CA ALA A 13 6.55 11.16 4.93
C ALA A 13 7.83 11.51 4.12
N ILE A 14 7.69 12.27 3.03
CA ILE A 14 8.81 12.75 2.21
C ILE A 14 9.80 13.58 3.04
N ASN A 15 9.29 14.50 3.85
CA ASN A 15 10.12 15.35 4.73
C ASN A 15 10.86 14.57 5.82
N ILE A 16 10.36 13.40 6.22
CA ILE A 16 11.04 12.48 7.14
C ILE A 16 12.15 11.69 6.42
N GLY A 17 12.08 11.57 5.08
CA GLY A 17 13.07 10.86 4.27
C GLY A 17 12.75 9.37 4.11
N VAL A 18 11.47 9.00 3.94
CA VAL A 18 11.08 7.62 3.62
C VAL A 18 11.54 7.25 2.20
N ASP A 19 11.79 5.98 1.95
CA ASP A 19 12.20 5.48 0.63
C ASP A 19 11.02 5.37 -0.36
N MET A 20 9.81 5.18 0.17
CA MET A 20 8.60 4.89 -0.62
C MET A 20 7.34 5.32 0.14
N ILE A 21 6.36 5.89 -0.55
CA ILE A 21 5.02 6.16 -0.03
C ILE A 21 4.14 4.94 -0.33
N GLU A 22 3.47 4.43 0.70
CA GLU A 22 2.39 3.46 0.50
C GLU A 22 1.06 4.20 0.45
N LEU A 23 0.21 3.82 -0.50
CA LEU A 23 -1.13 4.35 -0.67
C LEU A 23 -2.11 3.31 -1.21
N ASP A 24 -3.38 3.50 -0.88
CA ASP A 24 -4.47 2.61 -1.26
C ASP A 24 -5.34 3.23 -2.34
N VAL A 25 -5.76 2.43 -3.32
CA VAL A 25 -6.59 2.96 -4.41
C VAL A 25 -7.88 2.18 -4.61
N ARG A 26 -8.93 2.96 -4.99
CA ARG A 26 -10.25 2.46 -5.38
C ARG A 26 -10.78 3.16 -6.62
N ARG A 27 -11.69 2.48 -7.31
CA ARG A 27 -12.39 2.99 -8.47
C ARG A 27 -13.69 3.70 -8.07
N THR A 28 -13.95 4.85 -8.66
CA THR A 28 -15.19 5.62 -8.56
C THR A 28 -16.22 5.18 -9.62
N ALA A 29 -17.46 5.69 -9.51
CA ALA A 29 -18.54 5.42 -10.46
C ALA A 29 -18.22 5.86 -11.90
N ASP A 30 -17.44 6.92 -12.07
CA ASP A 30 -16.99 7.46 -13.35
C ASP A 30 -15.63 6.92 -13.81
N ASN A 31 -15.21 5.76 -13.26
CA ASN A 31 -13.96 5.06 -13.59
C ASN A 31 -12.68 5.88 -13.36
N LYS A 32 -12.69 6.81 -12.40
CA LYS A 32 -11.48 7.44 -11.92
C LYS A 32 -10.90 6.66 -10.75
N ILE A 33 -9.61 6.84 -10.49
CA ILE A 33 -8.90 6.18 -9.38
C ILE A 33 -8.63 7.21 -8.29
N VAL A 34 -9.21 6.97 -7.11
CA VAL A 34 -9.04 7.81 -5.92
C VAL A 34 -8.20 7.09 -4.87
N VAL A 35 -7.51 7.88 -4.04
CA VAL A 35 -6.60 7.36 -3.01
C VAL A 35 -7.34 7.25 -1.69
N ILE A 36 -7.84 6.06 -1.38
CA ILE A 36 -8.61 5.76 -0.17
C ILE A 36 -8.58 4.27 0.17
N HIS A 37 -8.44 3.94 1.45
CA HIS A 37 -8.36 2.55 1.94
C HIS A 37 -9.71 1.84 1.91
N ASP A 38 -10.72 2.42 2.56
CA ASP A 38 -11.99 1.75 2.82
C ASP A 38 -12.90 1.73 1.58
N LYS A 39 -13.79 0.75 1.54
CA LYS A 39 -14.84 0.68 0.52
C LYS A 39 -15.84 1.84 0.61
N THR A 40 -15.95 2.44 1.81
CA THR A 40 -16.86 3.55 2.10
C THR A 40 -16.10 4.78 2.59
N LEU A 41 -16.75 5.92 2.51
CA LEU A 41 -16.19 7.23 2.86
C LEU A 41 -16.25 7.55 4.36
N ASP A 42 -17.03 6.79 5.11
CA ASP A 42 -17.52 7.12 6.46
C ASP A 42 -16.42 7.27 7.51
N ARG A 43 -15.35 6.46 7.45
CA ARG A 43 -14.31 6.44 8.49
C ARG A 43 -13.39 7.65 8.45
N THR A 44 -12.98 8.07 7.27
CA THR A 44 -11.93 9.08 7.12
C THR A 44 -12.45 10.46 6.73
N THR A 45 -13.68 10.54 6.19
CA THR A 45 -14.23 11.81 5.67
C THR A 45 -15.48 12.27 6.42
N ASN A 46 -15.99 13.44 6.04
CA ASN A 46 -17.31 13.94 6.45
C ASN A 46 -18.47 13.44 5.58
N GLY A 47 -18.18 12.60 4.58
CA GLY A 47 -19.17 11.96 3.72
C GLY A 47 -19.54 10.55 4.19
N SER A 48 -20.52 9.96 3.51
CA SER A 48 -20.96 8.59 3.73
C SER A 48 -21.32 7.91 2.42
N GLY A 49 -21.25 6.58 2.38
CA GLY A 49 -21.60 5.79 1.22
C GLY A 49 -20.39 5.11 0.54
N VAL A 50 -20.68 4.36 -0.52
CA VAL A 50 -19.71 3.52 -1.20
C VAL A 50 -18.95 4.31 -2.26
N VAL A 51 -17.62 4.23 -2.26
CA VAL A 51 -16.74 4.98 -3.19
C VAL A 51 -17.11 4.71 -4.66
N CYS A 52 -17.37 3.47 -5.04
CA CYS A 52 -17.69 3.12 -6.43
C CYS A 52 -19.11 3.55 -6.88
N GLU A 53 -19.92 4.14 -6.00
CA GLU A 53 -21.23 4.70 -6.32
C GLU A 53 -21.18 6.23 -6.48
N MET A 54 -20.01 6.86 -6.23
CA MET A 54 -19.80 8.29 -6.33
C MET A 54 -18.82 8.63 -7.45
N THR A 55 -18.96 9.79 -8.06
CA THR A 55 -17.96 10.31 -9.01
C THR A 55 -16.72 10.82 -8.26
N ALA A 56 -15.58 10.88 -8.96
CA ALA A 56 -14.35 11.41 -8.37
C ALA A 56 -14.51 12.86 -7.89
N SER A 57 -15.30 13.67 -8.60
CA SER A 57 -15.53 15.06 -8.17
C SER A 57 -16.34 15.13 -6.88
N GLN A 58 -17.35 14.26 -6.68
CA GLN A 58 -18.09 14.17 -5.42
C GLN A 58 -17.20 13.72 -4.25
N VAL A 59 -16.30 12.78 -4.50
CA VAL A 59 -15.34 12.31 -3.50
C VAL A 59 -14.34 13.41 -3.13
N ALA A 60 -13.86 14.19 -4.11
CA ALA A 60 -12.90 15.28 -3.90
C ALA A 60 -13.46 16.47 -3.10
N GLU A 61 -14.79 16.64 -3.04
CA GLU A 61 -15.45 17.67 -2.22
C GLU A 61 -15.45 17.33 -0.71
N LEU A 62 -15.11 16.09 -0.34
CA LEU A 62 -15.14 15.64 1.05
C LEU A 62 -13.85 16.00 1.80
N ASP A 63 -14.02 16.32 3.07
CA ASP A 63 -12.92 16.61 3.99
C ASP A 63 -12.27 15.30 4.49
N ALA A 64 -11.12 14.95 3.95
CA ALA A 64 -10.35 13.75 4.32
C ALA A 64 -9.66 13.86 5.70
N GLY A 65 -9.64 15.04 6.31
CA GLY A 65 -9.14 15.28 7.65
C GLY A 65 -10.23 15.25 8.74
N TYR A 66 -11.50 15.08 8.36
CA TYR A 66 -12.65 15.36 9.23
C TYR A 66 -12.69 14.48 10.48
N ASN A 67 -12.44 13.20 10.37
CA ASN A 67 -12.50 12.23 11.46
C ASN A 67 -11.14 11.91 12.09
N TRP A 68 -10.06 12.53 11.58
CA TRP A 68 -8.73 12.24 12.09
C TRP A 68 -8.52 12.82 13.48
N THR A 69 -8.02 11.98 14.40
CA THR A 69 -7.68 12.32 15.78
C THR A 69 -6.48 11.52 16.25
N ASN A 70 -5.70 12.06 17.18
CA ASN A 70 -4.59 11.37 17.84
C ASN A 70 -4.78 11.22 19.36
N ASP A 71 -5.92 11.67 19.88
CA ASP A 71 -6.24 11.71 21.31
C ASP A 71 -7.55 10.99 21.66
N GLY A 72 -7.98 10.07 20.81
CA GLY A 72 -9.19 9.27 21.04
C GLY A 72 -10.50 10.00 20.75
N GLY A 73 -10.46 11.10 19.99
CA GLY A 73 -11.64 11.85 19.58
C GLY A 73 -11.92 13.10 20.42
N GLU A 74 -10.96 13.54 21.25
CA GLU A 74 -11.08 14.80 22.00
C GLU A 74 -10.87 16.01 21.07
N THR A 75 -9.91 15.91 20.13
CA THR A 75 -9.64 16.95 19.13
C THR A 75 -9.56 16.42 17.72
N PHE A 76 -9.86 17.31 16.75
CA PHE A 76 -9.81 17.00 15.31
C PHE A 76 -9.01 18.08 14.58
N PRO A 77 -7.67 18.06 14.67
CA PRO A 77 -6.82 19.15 14.22
C PRO A 77 -6.82 19.38 12.70
N TYR A 78 -7.21 18.38 11.91
CA TYR A 78 -7.28 18.48 10.45
C TYR A 78 -8.68 18.76 9.89
N ARG A 79 -9.71 18.82 10.73
CA ARG A 79 -11.06 19.13 10.32
C ARG A 79 -11.14 20.53 9.73
N ALA A 80 -11.78 20.67 8.57
CA ALA A 80 -11.93 21.92 7.81
C ALA A 80 -10.60 22.63 7.47
N LYS A 81 -9.51 21.83 7.25
CA LYS A 81 -8.23 22.35 6.78
C LYS A 81 -8.04 22.27 5.28
N GLY A 82 -9.06 21.88 4.53
CA GLY A 82 -9.01 21.80 3.07
C GLY A 82 -8.34 20.53 2.54
N LEU A 83 -8.21 19.49 3.39
CA LEU A 83 -7.72 18.20 2.92
C LEU A 83 -8.82 17.45 2.18
N SER A 84 -8.56 17.07 0.95
CA SER A 84 -9.47 16.27 0.13
C SER A 84 -8.92 14.85 -0.07
N VAL A 85 -9.79 13.94 -0.53
CA VAL A 85 -9.37 12.63 -1.02
C VAL A 85 -8.70 12.82 -2.38
N PRO A 86 -7.40 12.49 -2.54
CA PRO A 86 -6.68 12.74 -3.79
C PRO A 86 -7.11 11.77 -4.90
N ASN A 87 -6.98 12.19 -6.17
CA ASN A 87 -6.94 11.25 -7.29
C ASN A 87 -5.52 10.67 -7.41
N LEU A 88 -5.42 9.44 -7.92
CA LEU A 88 -4.10 8.84 -8.18
C LEU A 88 -3.30 9.65 -9.20
N THR A 89 -3.96 10.16 -10.25
CA THR A 89 -3.36 11.07 -11.24
C THR A 89 -2.63 12.24 -10.59
N ASP A 90 -3.30 12.92 -9.63
CA ASP A 90 -2.73 14.08 -8.95
C ASP A 90 -1.54 13.70 -8.07
N ALA A 91 -1.61 12.54 -7.39
CA ALA A 91 -0.51 12.05 -6.57
C ALA A 91 0.74 11.73 -7.42
N LEU A 92 0.58 11.02 -8.54
CA LEU A 92 1.69 10.70 -9.45
C LEU A 92 2.27 11.95 -10.10
N ALA A 93 1.43 12.89 -10.55
CA ALA A 93 1.86 14.15 -11.17
C ALA A 93 2.61 15.07 -10.19
N THR A 94 2.21 15.07 -8.90
CA THR A 94 2.82 15.94 -7.89
C THR A 94 4.20 15.45 -7.45
N TYR A 95 4.40 14.13 -7.43
CA TYR A 95 5.65 13.52 -6.92
C TYR A 95 6.31 12.58 -7.96
N PRO A 96 6.63 13.05 -9.18
CA PRO A 96 7.11 12.20 -10.28
C PRO A 96 8.46 11.53 -10.00
N GLU A 97 9.25 12.08 -9.08
CA GLU A 97 10.56 11.54 -8.70
C GLU A 97 10.48 10.56 -7.51
N PHE A 98 9.31 10.41 -6.90
CA PHE A 98 9.16 9.58 -5.70
C PHE A 98 8.69 8.16 -6.03
N ARG A 99 8.97 7.21 -5.15
CA ARG A 99 8.53 5.82 -5.30
C ARG A 99 7.22 5.58 -4.57
N PHE A 100 6.35 4.78 -5.18
CA PHE A 100 5.05 4.42 -4.62
C PHE A 100 4.84 2.92 -4.51
N ASN A 101 4.31 2.49 -3.37
CA ASN A 101 3.67 1.20 -3.20
C ASN A 101 2.15 1.41 -3.30
N ILE A 102 1.55 1.04 -4.43
CA ILE A 102 0.13 1.27 -4.70
C ILE A 102 -0.66 -0.01 -4.45
N GLU A 103 -1.45 -0.06 -3.37
CA GLU A 103 -2.33 -1.19 -3.09
C GLU A 103 -3.72 -1.01 -3.72
N ILE A 104 -4.06 -1.88 -4.65
CA ILE A 104 -5.40 -1.94 -5.25
C ILE A 104 -6.32 -2.73 -4.32
N LYS A 105 -7.29 -2.03 -3.71
CA LYS A 105 -8.23 -2.59 -2.73
C LYS A 105 -9.46 -3.25 -3.35
N ASP A 106 -9.79 -2.92 -4.59
CA ASP A 106 -10.95 -3.49 -5.28
C ASP A 106 -10.68 -4.94 -5.72
N SER A 107 -11.69 -5.79 -5.58
CA SER A 107 -11.63 -7.19 -6.00
C SER A 107 -11.97 -7.40 -7.47
N ASP A 108 -12.61 -6.42 -8.11
CA ASP A 108 -12.93 -6.43 -9.53
C ASP A 108 -11.68 -6.10 -10.36
N ALA A 109 -11.25 -7.05 -11.18
CA ALA A 109 -10.07 -6.89 -12.02
C ALA A 109 -10.22 -5.80 -13.12
N ALA A 110 -11.41 -5.26 -13.33
CA ALA A 110 -11.65 -4.14 -14.23
C ALA A 110 -10.95 -2.85 -13.80
N ILE A 111 -10.49 -2.75 -12.55
CA ILE A 111 -9.65 -1.64 -12.07
C ILE A 111 -8.22 -1.71 -12.63
N ALA A 112 -7.70 -2.90 -12.92
CA ALA A 112 -6.30 -3.10 -13.31
C ALA A 112 -5.87 -2.28 -14.53
N PRO A 113 -6.60 -2.26 -15.67
CA PRO A 113 -6.23 -1.42 -16.81
C PRO A 113 -6.20 0.06 -16.44
N LEU A 114 -7.14 0.55 -15.63
CA LEU A 114 -7.22 1.97 -15.26
C LEU A 114 -5.98 2.42 -14.46
N VAL A 115 -5.54 1.59 -13.50
CA VAL A 115 -4.33 1.89 -12.71
C VAL A 115 -3.08 1.77 -13.57
N CYS A 116 -2.98 0.73 -14.40
CA CYS A 116 -1.82 0.52 -15.28
C CYS A 116 -1.68 1.65 -16.31
N ASP A 117 -2.79 2.13 -16.88
CA ASP A 117 -2.76 3.23 -17.84
C ASP A 117 -2.27 4.53 -17.17
N LEU A 118 -2.72 4.84 -15.94
CA LEU A 118 -2.22 6.00 -15.20
C LEU A 118 -0.72 5.92 -14.91
N ILE A 119 -0.20 4.74 -14.53
CA ILE A 119 1.23 4.56 -14.28
C ILE A 119 2.02 4.84 -15.57
N ARG A 120 1.54 4.35 -16.71
CA ARG A 120 2.16 4.56 -18.03
C ARG A 120 2.07 6.02 -18.49
N GLU A 121 0.91 6.66 -18.31
CA GLU A 121 0.70 8.07 -18.67
C GLU A 121 1.61 9.02 -17.90
N HIS A 122 2.00 8.65 -16.67
CA HIS A 122 2.92 9.43 -15.84
C HIS A 122 4.38 8.95 -15.90
N GLU A 123 4.69 7.94 -16.73
CA GLU A 123 6.05 7.39 -16.89
C GLU A 123 6.67 6.92 -15.57
N MET A 124 5.84 6.22 -14.72
CA MET A 124 6.21 5.82 -13.36
C MET A 124 6.51 4.32 -13.22
N GLU A 125 6.72 3.60 -14.32
CA GLU A 125 6.90 2.14 -14.34
C GLU A 125 8.07 1.66 -13.48
N ASP A 126 9.14 2.41 -13.41
CA ASP A 126 10.36 2.11 -12.63
C ASP A 126 10.28 2.56 -11.15
N ARG A 127 9.21 3.26 -10.77
CA ARG A 127 9.01 3.86 -9.44
C ARG A 127 7.80 3.34 -8.69
N VAL A 128 7.04 2.43 -9.30
CA VAL A 128 5.85 1.86 -8.69
C VAL A 128 6.05 0.39 -8.38
N LEU A 129 5.66 0.00 -7.17
CA LEU A 129 5.37 -1.38 -6.79
C LEU A 129 3.85 -1.52 -6.68
N LEU A 130 3.24 -2.31 -7.55
CA LEU A 130 1.82 -2.61 -7.47
C LEU A 130 1.54 -3.74 -6.48
N ALA A 131 0.56 -3.55 -5.63
CA ALA A 131 0.07 -4.52 -4.66
C ALA A 131 -1.43 -4.74 -4.76
N SER A 132 -1.88 -5.93 -4.41
CA SER A 132 -3.28 -6.23 -4.12
C SER A 132 -3.39 -7.56 -3.37
N GLN A 133 -4.29 -7.66 -2.39
CA GLN A 133 -4.66 -8.93 -1.79
C GLN A 133 -5.34 -9.85 -2.82
N HIS A 134 -6.03 -9.28 -3.81
CA HIS A 134 -6.77 -10.01 -4.83
C HIS A 134 -5.84 -10.52 -5.93
N THR A 135 -5.48 -11.81 -5.86
CA THR A 135 -4.56 -12.45 -6.82
C THR A 135 -5.00 -12.29 -8.28
N SER A 136 -6.31 -12.23 -8.57
CA SER A 136 -6.83 -11.99 -9.92
C SER A 136 -6.47 -10.60 -10.43
N VAL A 137 -6.58 -9.59 -9.59
CA VAL A 137 -6.28 -8.19 -9.90
C VAL A 137 -4.80 -8.01 -10.19
N ILE A 138 -3.94 -8.44 -9.26
CA ILE A 138 -2.49 -8.25 -9.44
C ILE A 138 -1.92 -9.05 -10.62
N ARG A 139 -2.46 -10.23 -10.91
CA ARG A 139 -2.10 -11.00 -12.10
C ARG A 139 -2.53 -10.31 -13.39
N GLN A 140 -3.63 -9.56 -13.37
CA GLN A 140 -4.05 -8.77 -14.51
C GLN A 140 -3.10 -7.59 -14.72
N CYS A 141 -2.71 -6.88 -13.67
CA CYS A 141 -1.70 -5.82 -13.76
C CYS A 141 -0.39 -6.34 -14.39
N ARG A 142 0.14 -7.49 -13.93
CA ARG A 142 1.36 -8.11 -14.51
C ARG A 142 1.23 -8.40 -16.01
N ARG A 143 0.03 -8.73 -16.51
CA ARG A 143 -0.19 -8.98 -17.94
C ARG A 143 -0.26 -7.70 -18.75
N ILE A 144 -0.83 -6.63 -18.18
CA ILE A 144 -1.02 -5.34 -18.85
C ILE A 144 0.27 -4.54 -18.86
N LEU A 145 1.01 -4.58 -17.73
CA LEU A 145 2.19 -3.76 -17.50
C LEU A 145 3.31 -4.62 -16.89
N PRO A 146 3.92 -5.53 -17.69
CA PRO A 146 4.88 -6.52 -17.21
C PRO A 146 6.20 -5.92 -16.70
N GLU A 147 6.51 -4.68 -17.06
CA GLU A 147 7.69 -3.93 -16.63
C GLU A 147 7.58 -3.40 -15.20
N VAL A 148 6.36 -3.28 -14.64
CA VAL A 148 6.16 -2.79 -13.28
C VAL A 148 6.36 -3.90 -12.25
N LEU A 149 7.06 -3.57 -11.17
CA LEU A 149 7.22 -4.47 -10.04
C LEU A 149 5.88 -4.74 -9.36
N THR A 150 5.65 -5.98 -8.95
CA THR A 150 4.41 -6.36 -8.25
C THR A 150 4.68 -7.18 -7.00
N SER A 151 3.80 -7.05 -6.02
CA SER A 151 3.74 -7.96 -4.88
C SER A 151 2.99 -9.26 -5.24
N ALA A 152 3.17 -10.29 -4.42
CA ALA A 152 2.34 -11.49 -4.44
C ALA A 152 0.92 -11.19 -3.94
N GLY A 153 -0.10 -11.71 -4.63
CA GLY A 153 -1.46 -11.74 -4.10
C GLY A 153 -1.64 -12.80 -3.01
N GLU A 154 -2.77 -12.75 -2.28
CA GLU A 154 -2.97 -13.61 -1.09
C GLU A 154 -2.74 -15.11 -1.38
N ARG A 155 -3.28 -15.64 -2.48
CA ARG A 155 -3.11 -17.06 -2.83
C ARG A 155 -1.67 -17.41 -3.12
N GLU A 156 -0.89 -16.49 -3.68
CA GLU A 156 0.53 -16.66 -3.99
C GLU A 156 1.36 -16.64 -2.71
N VAL A 157 1.04 -15.74 -1.77
CA VAL A 157 1.65 -15.70 -0.42
C VAL A 157 1.39 -17.00 0.32
N VAL A 158 0.14 -17.49 0.34
CA VAL A 158 -0.22 -18.76 0.99
C VAL A 158 0.54 -19.93 0.36
N PHE A 159 0.58 -19.99 -0.96
CA PHE A 159 1.32 -21.02 -1.67
C PHE A 159 2.82 -20.98 -1.31
N PHE A 160 3.45 -19.80 -1.36
CA PHE A 160 4.85 -19.62 -0.95
C PHE A 160 5.06 -20.06 0.51
N TYR A 161 4.16 -19.66 1.42
CA TYR A 161 4.29 -19.99 2.83
C TYR A 161 4.39 -21.50 3.10
N PHE A 162 3.61 -22.31 2.41
CA PHE A 162 3.65 -23.77 2.57
C PHE A 162 4.78 -24.44 1.81
N THR A 163 5.11 -23.96 0.62
CA THR A 163 6.12 -24.59 -0.25
C THR A 163 7.56 -24.28 0.17
N ARG A 164 7.82 -23.18 0.88
CA ARG A 164 9.17 -22.83 1.37
C ARG A 164 9.80 -23.91 2.26
N LEU A 165 8.96 -24.73 2.94
CA LEU A 165 9.43 -25.79 3.84
C LEU A 165 9.96 -27.03 3.12
N ILE A 166 9.64 -27.21 1.84
CA ILE A 166 9.99 -28.40 1.04
C ILE A 166 11.18 -28.14 0.10
N CYS A 167 11.96 -27.06 0.35
CA CYS A 167 13.13 -26.70 -0.47
C CYS A 167 12.90 -26.70 -1.99
N LEU A 168 11.67 -26.42 -2.42
CA LEU A 168 11.35 -26.19 -3.82
C LEU A 168 11.84 -24.78 -4.21
N SER A 169 13.16 -24.58 -4.12
CA SER A 169 13.85 -23.40 -4.69
C SER A 169 13.66 -23.26 -6.21
N ALA A 170 12.92 -24.18 -6.80
CA ALA A 170 12.53 -24.21 -8.21
C ALA A 170 11.05 -23.87 -8.44
N VAL A 171 10.29 -23.47 -7.40
CA VAL A 171 8.93 -22.95 -7.63
C VAL A 171 9.09 -21.61 -8.33
N ARG A 172 8.95 -21.61 -9.64
CA ARG A 172 8.80 -20.41 -10.46
C ARG A 172 7.65 -19.61 -9.86
N HIS A 173 7.98 -18.52 -9.15
CA HIS A 173 6.99 -17.54 -8.79
C HIS A 173 6.51 -16.87 -10.11
N ASP A 174 5.21 -16.65 -10.22
CA ASP A 174 4.52 -16.11 -11.41
C ASP A 174 4.83 -14.62 -11.64
N GLY A 175 6.13 -14.22 -11.58
CA GLY A 175 6.56 -12.85 -11.90
C GLY A 175 6.25 -11.80 -10.84
N TYR A 176 6.02 -12.15 -9.57
CA TYR A 176 6.01 -11.18 -8.48
C TYR A 176 7.40 -10.99 -7.88
N HIS A 177 7.65 -9.83 -7.27
CA HIS A 177 8.96 -9.38 -6.80
C HIS A 177 9.02 -9.25 -5.27
N ALA A 178 7.87 -9.08 -4.63
CA ALA A 178 7.77 -8.90 -3.20
C ALA A 178 6.66 -9.73 -2.56
N LEU A 179 6.89 -10.14 -1.32
CA LEU A 179 5.90 -10.69 -0.41
C LEU A 179 5.52 -9.58 0.58
N GLN A 180 4.30 -9.04 0.45
CA GLN A 180 3.77 -8.06 1.39
C GLN A 180 2.84 -8.77 2.37
N VAL A 181 3.27 -8.92 3.61
CA VAL A 181 2.64 -9.81 4.59
C VAL A 181 2.49 -9.16 5.95
N PRO A 182 1.43 -9.51 6.73
CA PRO A 182 1.35 -9.09 8.11
C PRO A 182 2.36 -9.89 8.96
N MET A 183 2.84 -9.29 10.05
CA MET A 183 3.75 -9.97 10.98
C MET A 183 3.10 -11.23 11.58
N TRP A 184 1.77 -11.16 11.83
CA TRP A 184 0.97 -12.26 12.39
C TRP A 184 -0.33 -12.42 11.59
N ARG A 185 -0.74 -13.67 11.36
CA ARG A 185 -2.05 -13.99 10.76
C ARG A 185 -2.64 -15.21 11.46
N TYR A 186 -3.88 -15.10 11.91
CA TYR A 186 -4.60 -16.20 12.64
C TYR A 186 -3.80 -16.82 13.80
N GLY A 187 -3.10 -15.99 14.59
CA GLY A 187 -2.27 -16.46 15.70
C GLY A 187 -0.92 -17.06 15.31
N ILE A 188 -0.63 -17.17 14.00
CA ILE A 188 0.64 -17.69 13.50
C ILE A 188 1.58 -16.52 13.21
N ARG A 189 2.82 -16.60 13.69
CA ARG A 189 3.87 -15.66 13.27
C ARG A 189 4.28 -15.99 11.84
N VAL A 190 3.93 -15.13 10.89
CA VAL A 190 4.25 -15.29 9.47
C VAL A 190 5.73 -14.95 9.23
N VAL A 191 6.14 -13.77 9.72
CA VAL A 191 7.48 -13.25 9.50
C VAL A 191 8.43 -13.76 10.58
N THR A 192 9.33 -14.61 10.15
CA THR A 192 10.47 -15.14 10.92
C THR A 192 11.72 -15.02 10.07
N ARG A 193 12.91 -15.07 10.67
CA ARG A 193 14.17 -15.07 9.92
C ARG A 193 14.17 -16.16 8.84
N SER A 194 13.71 -17.38 9.15
CA SER A 194 13.64 -18.46 8.17
C SER A 194 12.66 -18.19 7.01
N PHE A 195 11.60 -17.41 7.25
CA PHE A 195 10.70 -16.96 6.18
C PHE A 195 11.39 -15.96 5.25
N VAL A 196 12.09 -14.99 5.83
CA VAL A 196 12.84 -13.96 5.09
C VAL A 196 13.96 -14.63 4.28
N ASP A 197 14.78 -15.50 4.91
CA ASP A 197 15.85 -16.24 4.23
C ASP A 197 15.31 -17.09 3.06
N ALA A 198 14.13 -17.69 3.21
CA ALA A 198 13.50 -18.47 2.14
C ALA A 198 13.02 -17.57 0.97
N ALA A 199 12.47 -16.40 1.27
CA ALA A 199 12.08 -15.42 0.26
C ALA A 199 13.30 -14.92 -0.52
N HIS A 200 14.36 -14.53 0.18
CA HIS A 200 15.60 -14.05 -0.42
C HIS A 200 16.26 -15.11 -1.33
N LYS A 201 16.25 -16.39 -0.93
CA LYS A 201 16.73 -17.49 -1.80
C LYS A 201 15.94 -17.62 -3.10
N CYS A 202 14.71 -17.16 -3.11
CA CYS A 202 13.87 -17.10 -4.31
C CYS A 202 13.97 -15.76 -5.06
N GLY A 203 14.82 -14.82 -4.61
CA GLY A 203 14.94 -13.48 -5.20
C GLY A 203 13.76 -12.57 -4.90
N LEU A 204 13.03 -12.82 -3.80
CA LEU A 204 11.87 -12.07 -3.40
C LEU A 204 12.19 -11.16 -2.22
N HIS A 205 11.69 -9.91 -2.28
CA HIS A 205 11.70 -8.98 -1.15
C HIS A 205 10.55 -9.27 -0.18
N VAL A 206 10.77 -8.93 1.10
CA VAL A 206 9.75 -9.09 2.16
C VAL A 206 9.44 -7.73 2.75
N HIS A 207 8.19 -7.27 2.54
CA HIS A 207 7.65 -6.06 3.16
C HIS A 207 6.61 -6.44 4.20
N VAL A 208 6.65 -5.79 5.38
CA VAL A 208 5.76 -6.13 6.49
C VAL A 208 4.88 -4.95 6.87
N TRP A 209 3.57 -5.17 6.92
CA TRP A 209 2.54 -4.16 7.16
C TRP A 209 1.54 -4.57 8.25
N THR A 210 0.82 -3.66 8.90
CA THR A 210 1.27 -2.32 9.25
C THR A 210 1.92 -2.42 10.64
N VAL A 211 3.13 -1.92 10.80
CA VAL A 211 3.94 -2.16 12.00
C VAL A 211 4.25 -0.82 12.67
N ASN A 212 3.58 -0.56 13.80
CA ASN A 212 3.71 0.69 14.55
C ASN A 212 4.55 0.57 15.82
N PRO A 213 4.53 -0.56 16.57
CA PRO A 213 5.33 -0.68 17.79
C PRO A 213 6.83 -0.77 17.49
N ARG A 214 7.62 0.07 18.14
CA ARG A 214 9.07 0.20 17.95
C ARG A 214 9.84 -1.11 18.20
N ASP A 215 9.41 -1.92 19.18
CA ASP A 215 9.98 -3.23 19.46
C ASP A 215 9.77 -4.22 18.31
N LYS A 216 8.62 -4.13 17.62
CA LYS A 216 8.31 -4.93 16.45
C LYS A 216 9.11 -4.49 15.24
N MET A 217 9.29 -3.19 15.02
CA MET A 217 10.17 -2.67 13.96
C MET A 217 11.59 -3.21 14.13
N ARG A 218 12.15 -3.11 15.34
CA ARG A 218 13.50 -3.64 15.64
C ARG A 218 13.62 -5.12 15.35
N TYR A 219 12.64 -5.92 15.81
CA TYR A 219 12.61 -7.36 15.51
C TYR A 219 12.64 -7.65 14.01
N LEU A 220 11.88 -6.88 13.20
CA LEU A 220 11.81 -7.08 11.75
C LEU A 220 13.10 -6.66 11.05
N ILE A 221 13.74 -5.57 11.48
CA ILE A 221 15.07 -5.15 11.02
C ILE A 221 16.08 -6.27 11.30
N GLU A 222 16.12 -6.82 12.51
CA GLU A 222 17.00 -7.94 12.90
C GLU A 222 16.67 -9.24 12.13
N ALA A 223 15.41 -9.45 11.76
CA ALA A 223 14.99 -10.57 10.92
C ALA A 223 15.41 -10.41 9.46
N GLY A 224 15.83 -9.22 9.03
CA GLY A 224 16.33 -8.91 7.70
C GLY A 224 15.25 -8.66 6.66
N VAL A 225 14.09 -8.11 7.04
CA VAL A 225 13.06 -7.70 6.08
C VAL A 225 13.55 -6.54 5.22
N ASP A 226 13.03 -6.43 3.99
CA ASP A 226 13.45 -5.41 3.02
C ASP A 226 12.65 -4.11 3.15
N GLY A 227 11.45 -4.18 3.74
CA GLY A 227 10.61 -2.99 3.96
C GLY A 227 9.64 -3.16 5.13
N ILE A 228 9.36 -2.04 5.78
CA ILE A 228 8.35 -1.93 6.85
C ILE A 228 7.39 -0.80 6.49
N VAL A 229 6.10 -1.13 6.37
CA VAL A 229 5.02 -0.15 6.22
C VAL A 229 4.54 0.24 7.61
N THR A 230 4.53 1.54 7.89
CA THR A 230 4.21 2.09 9.22
C THR A 230 3.53 3.45 9.13
N ASP A 231 2.64 3.74 10.08
CA ASP A 231 2.06 5.06 10.30
C ASP A 231 3.02 6.01 11.05
N TYR A 232 4.16 5.48 11.56
CA TYR A 232 5.16 6.20 12.35
C TYR A 232 6.54 6.19 11.67
N PRO A 233 6.69 6.77 10.46
CA PRO A 233 7.94 6.70 9.70
C PRO A 233 9.13 7.33 10.45
N LYS A 234 8.90 8.37 11.26
CA LYS A 234 9.95 8.97 12.10
C LYS A 234 10.53 7.99 13.13
N GLU A 235 9.67 7.13 13.71
CA GLU A 235 10.12 6.10 14.67
C GLU A 235 10.96 5.03 13.98
N LEU A 236 10.58 4.66 12.74
CA LEU A 236 11.34 3.71 11.94
C LEU A 236 12.69 4.29 11.50
N SER A 237 12.73 5.52 10.98
CA SER A 237 13.96 6.21 10.57
C SER A 237 15.00 6.21 11.71
N GLN A 238 14.58 6.57 12.93
CA GLN A 238 15.47 6.56 14.13
C GLN A 238 16.00 5.17 14.53
N LEU A 239 15.46 4.10 13.98
CA LEU A 239 15.97 2.74 14.23
C LEU A 239 16.93 2.27 13.14
N LEU A 240 16.96 2.97 12.01
CA LEU A 240 17.82 2.67 10.86
C LEU A 240 19.14 3.49 10.90
N ASP A 241 19.13 4.63 11.64
CA ASP A 241 20.32 5.44 11.95
C ASP A 241 21.22 4.72 12.98
#